data_3680e4ea01eda866acf250ece5c9f0d0
#
_entry.id   3680e4ea01eda866acf250ece5c9f0d0
#
_cell.length_a   1.000
_cell.length_b   1.000
_cell.length_c   1.000
_cell.angle_alpha   90.00
_cell.angle_beta   90.00
_cell.angle_gamma   90.00
#
_symmetry.space_group_name_H-M   'P 1'
#
loop_
_entity.id
_entity.type
_entity.pdbx_description
1 polymer ?
#
loop_
_entity_poly.entity_id
_entity_poly.type
_entity_poly.pdbx_seq_one_letter_code
_entity_poly.pdbx_strand_id
1 'polypeptide(L)'
;MPPPLAQGRLNKALLLEVKTMNIRRAIEKDIGGINALLYQVHRIHAEGRPDIFRLGNKKYNDEELRTIIADDSTPIFVAVNEEEKVLGYAFCIYEEVKNNTSLMDRKTVYIDDLCVDAAERGQHIGTALYEHVKDEAKKEGCSAVTLNVWCLNEGAMRFYEKLGMKPLKVVMENTL
;
A
#
# COMPACT_ATOMS: atom_id res chain seq x y z
N MET A 1 62.65 -4.31 -11.70
CA MET A 1 61.72 -4.09 -10.54
C MET A 1 60.61 -3.20 -11.05
N PRO A 2 59.34 -3.68 -11.13
CA PRO A 2 58.21 -2.82 -11.43
C PRO A 2 57.75 -2.14 -10.13
N PRO A 3 57.15 -0.93 -10.20
CA PRO A 3 56.66 -0.21 -9.02
C PRO A 3 55.40 -0.82 -8.44
N PRO A 4 55.10 -0.66 -7.17
CA PRO A 4 53.94 -1.26 -6.53
C PRO A 4 52.63 -0.55 -6.99
N LEU A 5 51.64 -1.42 -7.25
CA LEU A 5 50.28 -1.02 -7.57
C LEU A 5 49.66 -0.19 -6.43
N ALA A 6 49.23 1.03 -6.76
CA ALA A 6 48.46 1.88 -5.89
C ALA A 6 47.12 1.17 -5.53
N GLN A 7 46.99 0.73 -4.30
CA GLN A 7 45.71 0.27 -3.76
C GLN A 7 44.74 1.44 -3.76
N GLY A 8 43.75 1.32 -4.64
CA GLY A 8 42.66 2.26 -4.75
C GLY A 8 41.92 2.38 -3.41
N ARG A 9 41.92 3.59 -2.86
CA ARG A 9 41.01 3.97 -1.78
C ARG A 9 39.59 3.78 -2.30
N LEU A 10 38.93 2.69 -1.89
CA LEU A 10 37.50 2.55 -2.08
C LEU A 10 36.83 3.76 -1.42
N ASN A 11 36.17 4.54 -2.27
CA ASN A 11 35.38 5.69 -1.87
C ASN A 11 34.28 5.26 -0.89
N LYS A 12 34.49 5.55 0.39
CA LYS A 12 33.53 5.37 1.49
C LYS A 12 32.31 6.30 1.37
N ALA A 13 32.19 7.02 0.27
CA ALA A 13 31.13 8.00 -0.03
C ALA A 13 29.97 7.44 -0.85
N LEU A 14 29.93 6.13 -1.13
CA LEU A 14 28.84 5.50 -1.89
C LEU A 14 28.14 4.38 -1.09
N LEU A 15 28.20 4.43 0.23
CA LEU A 15 27.17 3.82 1.05
C LEU A 15 25.96 4.76 0.95
N LEU A 16 25.17 4.58 -0.10
CA LEU A 16 23.76 5.00 -0.09
C LEU A 16 23.22 4.56 1.26
N GLU A 17 22.84 5.53 2.10
CA GLU A 17 22.07 5.27 3.30
C GLU A 17 20.82 4.51 2.83
N VAL A 18 20.84 3.19 3.03
CA VAL A 18 19.62 2.40 2.95
C VAL A 18 18.80 2.94 4.11
N LYS A 19 17.87 3.85 3.81
CA LYS A 19 16.91 4.33 4.80
C LYS A 19 16.25 3.09 5.39
N THR A 20 16.58 2.77 6.61
CA THR A 20 15.99 1.64 7.32
C THR A 20 14.50 1.94 7.44
N MET A 21 13.70 1.07 6.83
CA MET A 21 12.24 1.15 6.83
C MET A 21 11.70 -0.04 7.60
N ASN A 22 10.76 0.20 8.48
CA ASN A 22 10.03 -0.84 9.20
C ASN A 22 8.56 -0.86 8.72
N ILE A 23 8.02 -2.06 8.53
CA ILE A 23 6.59 -2.23 8.24
C ILE A 23 5.96 -2.95 9.42
N ARG A 24 4.91 -2.35 9.96
CA ARG A 24 4.18 -2.86 11.13
C ARG A 24 2.70 -2.50 11.06
N ARG A 25 1.93 -3.10 11.95
CA ARG A 25 0.55 -2.69 12.21
C ARG A 25 0.51 -1.21 12.61
N ALA A 26 -0.45 -0.46 12.07
CA ALA A 26 -0.68 0.93 12.46
C ALA A 26 -1.18 1.01 13.90
N ILE A 27 -0.79 2.08 14.57
CA ILE A 27 -1.22 2.44 15.93
C ILE A 27 -1.71 3.88 15.96
N GLU A 28 -2.34 4.30 17.03
CA GLU A 28 -3.03 5.61 17.10
C GLU A 28 -2.11 6.80 16.75
N LYS A 29 -0.83 6.76 17.12
CA LYS A 29 0.13 7.82 16.78
C LYS A 29 0.35 8.02 15.29
N ASP A 30 0.04 7.02 14.46
CA ASP A 30 0.25 7.06 13.01
C ASP A 30 -0.88 7.81 12.28
N ILE A 31 -2.01 8.10 12.95
CA ILE A 31 -3.21 8.73 12.36
C ILE A 31 -2.87 10.01 11.62
N GLY A 32 -2.01 10.88 12.19
CA GLY A 32 -1.60 12.12 11.53
C GLY A 32 -0.88 11.88 10.19
N GLY A 33 0.05 10.92 10.16
CA GLY A 33 0.76 10.53 8.94
C GLY A 33 -0.16 9.84 7.91
N ILE A 34 -1.04 8.95 8.37
CA ILE A 34 -2.04 8.30 7.53
C ILE A 34 -2.97 9.33 6.88
N ASN A 35 -3.46 10.30 7.66
CA ASN A 35 -4.31 11.39 7.15
C ASN A 35 -3.65 12.20 6.03
N ALA A 36 -2.36 12.54 6.18
CA ALA A 36 -1.63 13.27 5.16
C ALA A 36 -1.61 12.50 3.82
N LEU A 37 -1.44 11.19 3.86
CA LEU A 37 -1.44 10.33 2.69
C LEU A 37 -2.86 10.11 2.12
N LEU A 38 -3.88 9.99 2.97
CA LEU A 38 -5.28 9.91 2.53
C LEU A 38 -5.70 11.13 1.71
N TYR A 39 -5.25 12.33 2.09
CA TYR A 39 -5.47 13.54 1.28
C TYR A 39 -4.73 13.47 -0.07
N GLN A 40 -3.50 12.95 -0.10
CA GLN A 40 -2.74 12.82 -1.36
C GLN A 40 -3.43 11.88 -2.35
N VAL A 41 -3.85 10.71 -1.91
CA VAL A 41 -4.49 9.73 -2.80
C VAL A 41 -5.88 10.18 -3.22
N HIS A 42 -6.66 10.75 -2.30
CA HIS A 42 -7.99 11.25 -2.60
C HIS A 42 -7.96 12.35 -3.68
N ARG A 43 -6.97 13.26 -3.63
CA ARG A 43 -6.80 14.29 -4.65
C ARG A 43 -6.62 13.71 -6.05
N ILE A 44 -5.83 12.64 -6.20
CA ILE A 44 -5.62 11.96 -7.49
C ILE A 44 -6.96 11.43 -8.04
N HIS A 45 -7.77 10.80 -7.19
CA HIS A 45 -9.08 10.30 -7.60
C HIS A 45 -10.06 11.44 -7.96
N ALA A 46 -10.10 12.51 -7.15
CA ALA A 46 -10.98 13.64 -7.38
C ALA A 46 -10.60 14.45 -8.64
N GLU A 47 -9.32 14.56 -8.96
CA GLU A 47 -8.86 15.17 -10.23
C GLU A 47 -9.19 14.29 -11.43
N GLY A 48 -9.14 12.97 -11.30
CA GLY A 48 -9.46 12.02 -12.38
C GLY A 48 -10.96 11.80 -12.62
N ARG A 49 -11.77 11.83 -11.57
CA ARG A 49 -13.22 11.59 -11.60
C ARG A 49 -13.97 12.59 -10.69
N PRO A 50 -14.00 13.89 -11.07
CA PRO A 50 -14.68 14.93 -10.29
C PRO A 50 -16.20 14.74 -10.22
N ASP A 51 -16.76 13.93 -11.10
CA ASP A 51 -18.15 13.47 -11.10
C ASP A 51 -18.46 12.47 -9.98
N ILE A 52 -17.44 11.76 -9.46
CA ILE A 52 -17.58 10.75 -8.40
C ILE A 52 -17.01 11.25 -7.07
N PHE A 53 -15.85 11.88 -7.08
CA PHE A 53 -15.12 12.26 -5.88
C PHE A 53 -15.20 13.76 -5.59
N ARG A 54 -15.44 14.12 -4.32
CA ARG A 54 -15.43 15.52 -3.88
C ARG A 54 -14.00 15.97 -3.56
N LEU A 55 -13.52 17.05 -4.17
CA LEU A 55 -12.24 17.66 -3.86
C LEU A 55 -12.17 18.12 -2.39
N GLY A 56 -10.96 18.05 -1.82
CA GLY A 56 -10.67 18.55 -0.48
C GLY A 56 -11.09 17.64 0.69
N ASN A 57 -11.58 16.44 0.40
CA ASN A 57 -11.92 15.44 1.41
C ASN A 57 -10.87 14.34 1.54
N LYS A 58 -11.05 13.48 2.50
CA LYS A 58 -10.33 12.21 2.69
C LYS A 58 -11.32 11.08 2.96
N LYS A 59 -10.89 9.83 2.78
CA LYS A 59 -11.75 8.65 2.88
C LYS A 59 -12.30 8.43 4.29
N TYR A 60 -11.48 8.64 5.32
CA TYR A 60 -11.81 8.38 6.73
C TYR A 60 -11.50 9.59 7.60
N ASN A 61 -12.33 9.85 8.61
CA ASN A 61 -12.01 10.78 9.69
C ASN A 61 -11.18 10.09 10.80
N ASP A 62 -10.74 10.84 11.81
CA ASP A 62 -9.84 10.32 12.84
C ASP A 62 -10.52 9.29 13.77
N GLU A 63 -11.82 9.41 14.02
CA GLU A 63 -12.58 8.47 14.83
C GLU A 63 -12.79 7.15 14.10
N GLU A 64 -13.11 7.21 12.81
CA GLU A 64 -13.16 6.04 11.94
C GLU A 64 -11.79 5.33 11.86
N LEU A 65 -10.69 6.08 11.75
CA LEU A 65 -9.34 5.51 11.76
C LEU A 65 -9.02 4.80 13.07
N ARG A 66 -9.40 5.36 14.24
CA ARG A 66 -9.22 4.68 15.53
C ARG A 66 -9.98 3.36 15.57
N THR A 67 -11.22 3.35 15.07
CA THR A 67 -12.04 2.15 15.00
C THR A 67 -11.41 1.09 14.10
N ILE A 68 -10.94 1.47 12.90
CA ILE A 68 -10.29 0.55 11.95
C ILE A 68 -8.98 0.01 12.52
N ILE A 69 -8.16 0.85 13.16
CA ILE A 69 -6.89 0.43 13.79
C ILE A 69 -7.12 -0.62 14.89
N ALA A 70 -8.21 -0.50 15.64
CA ALA A 70 -8.55 -1.41 16.72
C ALA A 70 -9.17 -2.74 16.27
N ASP A 71 -9.57 -2.85 14.98
CA ASP A 71 -10.22 -4.05 14.42
C ASP A 71 -9.19 -4.93 13.70
N ASP A 72 -9.06 -6.17 14.16
CA ASP A 72 -8.16 -7.16 13.56
C ASP A 72 -8.64 -7.67 12.18
N SER A 73 -9.93 -7.54 11.88
CA SER A 73 -10.48 -7.89 10.57
C SER A 73 -10.16 -6.87 9.47
N THR A 74 -9.78 -5.64 9.87
CA THR A 74 -9.45 -4.53 8.96
C THR A 74 -8.05 -3.95 9.23
N PRO A 75 -6.98 -4.76 9.15
CA PRO A 75 -5.64 -4.30 9.50
C PRO A 75 -5.15 -3.17 8.59
N ILE A 76 -4.54 -2.14 9.21
CA ILE A 76 -3.75 -1.15 8.50
C ILE A 76 -2.27 -1.44 8.76
N PHE A 77 -1.48 -1.59 7.70
CA PHE A 77 -0.02 -1.68 7.79
C PHE A 77 0.59 -0.34 7.35
N VAL A 78 1.59 0.12 8.09
CA VAL A 78 2.35 1.34 7.77
C VAL A 78 3.81 1.02 7.56
N ALA A 79 4.41 1.66 6.57
CA ALA A 79 5.85 1.74 6.41
C ALA A 79 6.33 3.02 7.09
N VAL A 80 7.23 2.88 8.05
CA VAL A 80 7.78 4.01 8.81
C VAL A 80 9.30 4.06 8.70
N ASN A 81 9.88 5.25 8.76
CA ASN A 81 11.33 5.44 8.85
C ASN A 81 11.82 5.33 10.31
N GLU A 82 13.12 5.55 10.54
CA GLU A 82 13.74 5.52 11.88
C GLU A 82 13.14 6.57 12.83
N GLU A 83 12.62 7.66 12.31
CA GLU A 83 11.97 8.74 13.06
C GLU A 83 10.47 8.47 13.29
N GLU A 84 9.99 7.26 12.97
CA GLU A 84 8.57 6.86 13.03
C GLU A 84 7.63 7.70 12.13
N LYS A 85 8.16 8.40 11.12
CA LYS A 85 7.36 9.07 10.10
C LYS A 85 6.73 8.04 9.18
N VAL A 86 5.41 8.13 8.95
CA VAL A 86 4.69 7.29 7.98
C VAL A 86 5.09 7.67 6.55
N LEU A 87 5.64 6.73 5.81
CA LEU A 87 6.06 6.86 4.41
C LEU A 87 5.05 6.28 3.44
N GLY A 88 4.21 5.37 3.91
CA GLY A 88 3.17 4.71 3.15
C GLY A 88 2.30 3.84 4.03
N TYR A 89 1.16 3.41 3.50
CA TYR A 89 0.23 2.51 4.18
C TYR A 89 -0.42 1.51 3.23
N ALA A 90 -0.98 0.45 3.81
CA ALA A 90 -1.92 -0.46 3.16
C ALA A 90 -3.10 -0.71 4.11
N PHE A 91 -4.30 -0.30 3.70
CA PHE A 91 -5.56 -0.67 4.35
C PHE A 91 -6.01 -2.01 3.81
N CYS A 92 -6.30 -2.94 4.69
CA CYS A 92 -6.68 -4.30 4.32
C CYS A 92 -8.00 -4.70 4.97
N ILE A 93 -8.72 -5.60 4.34
CA ILE A 93 -9.95 -6.19 4.86
C ILE A 93 -9.85 -7.70 4.64
N TYR A 94 -9.99 -8.49 5.69
CA TYR A 94 -10.14 -9.93 5.54
C TYR A 94 -11.58 -10.26 5.17
N GLU A 95 -11.75 -10.91 4.02
CA GLU A 95 -13.03 -11.33 3.49
C GLU A 95 -13.12 -12.86 3.52
N GLU A 96 -14.23 -13.41 3.99
CA GLU A 96 -14.44 -14.84 4.06
C GLU A 96 -15.79 -15.24 3.47
N VAL A 97 -15.76 -16.21 2.56
CA VAL A 97 -16.96 -16.87 2.03
C VAL A 97 -16.99 -18.27 2.60
N LYS A 98 -18.07 -18.62 3.30
CA LYS A 98 -18.34 -19.96 3.86
C LYS A 98 -19.76 -20.40 3.59
N ASN A 99 -19.94 -21.69 3.34
CA ASN A 99 -21.25 -22.33 3.17
C ASN A 99 -22.15 -21.63 2.14
N ASN A 100 -21.55 -21.05 1.09
CA ASN A 100 -22.31 -20.42 0.02
C ASN A 100 -22.74 -21.48 -1.00
N THR A 101 -23.95 -21.36 -1.55
CA THR A 101 -24.51 -22.36 -2.47
C THR A 101 -23.85 -22.37 -3.85
N SER A 102 -23.20 -21.26 -4.25
CA SER A 102 -22.59 -21.09 -5.59
C SER A 102 -21.10 -20.80 -5.57
N LEU A 103 -20.54 -20.46 -4.43
CA LEU A 103 -19.12 -20.11 -4.29
C LEU A 103 -18.42 -21.13 -3.40
N MET A 104 -17.19 -21.45 -3.75
CA MET A 104 -16.31 -22.24 -2.88
C MET A 104 -15.95 -21.46 -1.61
N ASP A 105 -15.79 -22.18 -0.50
CA ASP A 105 -15.26 -21.60 0.73
C ASP A 105 -13.89 -20.99 0.47
N ARG A 106 -13.73 -19.72 0.84
CA ARG A 106 -12.54 -18.95 0.52
C ARG A 106 -12.33 -17.82 1.52
N LYS A 107 -11.10 -17.67 2.00
CA LYS A 107 -10.63 -16.47 2.72
C LYS A 107 -9.67 -15.69 1.82
N THR A 108 -9.86 -14.39 1.73
CA THR A 108 -9.00 -13.48 0.94
C THR A 108 -8.68 -12.24 1.78
N VAL A 109 -7.59 -11.55 1.43
CA VAL A 109 -7.37 -10.18 1.89
C VAL A 109 -7.64 -9.23 0.74
N TYR A 110 -8.49 -8.25 0.98
CA TYR A 110 -8.76 -7.15 0.06
C TYR A 110 -7.94 -5.94 0.49
N ILE A 111 -7.09 -5.42 -0.40
CA ILE A 111 -6.40 -4.13 -0.21
C ILE A 111 -7.38 -3.04 -0.63
N ASP A 112 -7.94 -2.36 0.36
CA ASP A 112 -8.91 -1.29 0.18
C ASP A 112 -8.26 0.03 -0.28
N ASP A 113 -7.03 0.28 0.19
CA ASP A 113 -6.21 1.40 -0.24
C ASP A 113 -4.71 1.12 0.01
N LEU A 114 -3.85 1.51 -0.91
CA LEU A 114 -2.40 1.47 -0.76
C LEU A 114 -1.80 2.77 -1.29
N CYS A 115 -1.13 3.50 -0.44
CA CYS A 115 -0.52 4.77 -0.78
C CYS A 115 0.92 4.85 -0.28
N VAL A 116 1.79 5.46 -1.10
CA VAL A 116 3.15 5.85 -0.73
C VAL A 116 3.27 7.36 -0.91
N ASP A 117 3.85 8.03 0.07
CA ASP A 117 4.15 9.46 0.01
C ASP A 117 4.81 9.80 -1.33
N ALA A 118 4.28 10.80 -2.02
CA ALA A 118 4.77 11.22 -3.33
C ALA A 118 6.28 11.55 -3.31
N ALA A 119 6.77 12.11 -2.19
CA ALA A 119 8.18 12.43 -1.99
C ALA A 119 9.09 11.20 -1.79
N GLU A 120 8.51 10.06 -1.43
CA GLU A 120 9.25 8.82 -1.09
C GLU A 120 9.07 7.72 -2.16
N ARG A 121 8.42 8.04 -3.28
CA ARG A 121 8.25 7.09 -4.40
C ARG A 121 9.58 6.70 -5.04
N GLY A 122 9.61 5.55 -5.70
CA GLY A 122 10.82 5.02 -6.34
C GLY A 122 11.77 4.29 -5.40
N GLN A 123 11.47 4.22 -4.09
CA GLN A 123 12.26 3.54 -3.06
C GLN A 123 11.71 2.14 -2.70
N HIS A 124 10.91 1.54 -3.55
CA HIS A 124 10.30 0.20 -3.38
C HIS A 124 9.37 0.05 -2.15
N ILE A 125 8.94 1.15 -1.51
CA ILE A 125 8.06 1.12 -0.32
C ILE A 125 6.74 0.42 -0.62
N GLY A 126 6.11 0.74 -1.76
CA GLY A 126 4.86 0.10 -2.17
C GLY A 126 5.01 -1.41 -2.38
N THR A 127 6.12 -1.84 -2.98
CA THR A 127 6.44 -3.27 -3.14
C THR A 127 6.60 -3.95 -1.79
N ALA A 128 7.32 -3.35 -0.86
CA ALA A 128 7.53 -3.90 0.47
C ALA A 128 6.22 -3.98 1.27
N LEU A 129 5.35 -2.96 1.20
CA LEU A 129 4.01 -3.00 1.80
C LEU A 129 3.17 -4.14 1.22
N TYR A 130 3.14 -4.29 -0.10
CA TYR A 130 2.39 -5.35 -0.76
C TYR A 130 2.90 -6.75 -0.37
N GLU A 131 4.23 -6.97 -0.36
CA GLU A 131 4.81 -8.25 0.06
C GLU A 131 4.52 -8.54 1.54
N HIS A 132 4.57 -7.52 2.41
CA HIS A 132 4.17 -7.66 3.81
C HIS A 132 2.70 -8.09 3.95
N VAL A 133 1.78 -7.44 3.22
CA VAL A 133 0.36 -7.84 3.19
C VAL A 133 0.20 -9.28 2.72
N LYS A 134 0.94 -9.69 1.70
CA LYS A 134 0.94 -11.07 1.19
C LYS A 134 1.37 -12.09 2.25
N ASP A 135 2.40 -11.76 3.01
CA ASP A 135 2.92 -12.66 4.03
C ASP A 135 1.99 -12.75 5.23
N GLU A 136 1.39 -11.65 5.67
CA GLU A 136 0.34 -11.65 6.69
C GLU A 136 -0.90 -12.43 6.22
N ALA A 137 -1.34 -12.22 4.96
CA ALA A 137 -2.44 -12.96 4.37
C ALA A 137 -2.22 -14.48 4.38
N LYS A 138 -0.99 -14.94 4.08
CA LYS A 138 -0.64 -16.36 4.16
C LYS A 138 -0.75 -16.90 5.58
N LYS A 139 -0.25 -16.15 6.58
CA LYS A 139 -0.36 -16.53 8.00
C LYS A 139 -1.82 -16.67 8.44
N GLU A 140 -2.68 -15.79 7.92
CA GLU A 140 -4.11 -15.78 8.15
C GLU A 140 -4.89 -16.83 7.33
N GLY A 141 -4.22 -17.65 6.53
CA GLY A 141 -4.84 -18.69 5.71
C GLY A 141 -5.58 -18.15 4.48
N CYS A 142 -5.30 -16.94 4.04
CA CYS A 142 -5.89 -16.40 2.82
C CYS A 142 -5.35 -17.12 1.57
N SER A 143 -6.23 -17.37 0.61
CA SER A 143 -5.89 -17.99 -0.67
C SER A 143 -5.49 -16.97 -1.74
N ALA A 144 -5.80 -15.68 -1.56
CA ALA A 144 -5.46 -14.62 -2.49
C ALA A 144 -5.45 -13.23 -1.84
N VAL A 145 -4.74 -12.31 -2.50
CA VAL A 145 -4.83 -10.87 -2.32
C VAL A 145 -5.66 -10.30 -3.47
N THR A 146 -6.62 -9.45 -3.18
CA THR A 146 -7.46 -8.76 -4.17
C THR A 146 -7.43 -7.26 -3.94
N LEU A 147 -7.74 -6.47 -4.97
CA LEU A 147 -7.90 -5.03 -4.89
C LEU A 147 -8.67 -4.50 -6.10
N ASN A 148 -9.09 -3.25 -6.06
CA ASN A 148 -9.63 -2.53 -7.21
C ASN A 148 -8.63 -1.46 -7.67
N VAL A 149 -8.47 -1.33 -8.99
CA VAL A 149 -7.69 -0.25 -9.61
C VAL A 149 -8.59 0.54 -10.56
N TRP A 150 -8.60 1.86 -10.42
CA TRP A 150 -9.26 2.74 -11.39
C TRP A 150 -8.53 2.71 -12.72
N CYS A 151 -9.25 2.49 -13.84
CA CYS A 151 -8.66 2.40 -15.18
C CYS A 151 -7.83 3.63 -15.55
N LEU A 152 -8.16 4.81 -15.02
CA LEU A 152 -7.42 6.06 -15.21
C LEU A 152 -6.08 6.08 -14.47
N ASN A 153 -5.88 5.21 -13.47
CA ASN A 153 -4.63 5.11 -12.73
C ASN A 153 -3.72 4.05 -13.36
N GLU A 154 -3.23 4.33 -14.56
CA GLU A 154 -2.32 3.44 -15.28
C GLU A 154 -1.03 3.13 -14.49
N GLY A 155 -0.58 4.06 -13.64
CA GLY A 155 0.59 3.87 -12.80
C GLY A 155 0.38 2.75 -11.78
N ALA A 156 -0.77 2.74 -11.11
CA ALA A 156 -1.15 1.68 -10.19
C ALA A 156 -1.37 0.35 -10.92
N MET A 157 -2.02 0.36 -12.09
CA MET A 157 -2.21 -0.85 -12.89
C MET A 157 -0.87 -1.50 -13.20
N ARG A 158 0.07 -0.76 -13.79
CA ARG A 158 1.42 -1.25 -14.11
C ARG A 158 2.20 -1.72 -12.88
N PHE A 159 2.00 -1.07 -11.73
CA PHE A 159 2.62 -1.48 -10.47
C PHE A 159 2.14 -2.86 -10.04
N TYR A 160 0.84 -3.09 -10.00
CA TYR A 160 0.29 -4.38 -9.57
C TYR A 160 0.55 -5.51 -10.60
N GLU A 161 0.53 -5.22 -11.88
CA GLU A 161 0.91 -6.19 -12.93
C GLU A 161 2.36 -6.67 -12.77
N LYS A 162 3.29 -5.75 -12.45
CA LYS A 162 4.70 -6.12 -12.15
C LYS A 162 4.84 -7.00 -10.91
N LEU A 163 3.91 -6.91 -9.96
CA LEU A 163 3.84 -7.78 -8.78
C LEU A 163 3.14 -9.12 -9.08
N GLY A 164 2.75 -9.37 -10.33
CA GLY A 164 2.14 -10.61 -10.78
C GLY A 164 0.62 -10.68 -10.62
N MET A 165 -0.04 -9.56 -10.29
CA MET A 165 -1.50 -9.50 -10.27
C MET A 165 -2.08 -9.51 -11.69
N LYS A 166 -3.28 -10.06 -11.81
CA LYS A 166 -4.03 -10.13 -13.09
C LYS A 166 -5.45 -9.62 -12.86
N PRO A 167 -6.07 -9.00 -13.88
CA PRO A 167 -7.48 -8.63 -13.78
C PRO A 167 -8.36 -9.84 -13.45
N LEU A 168 -9.21 -9.68 -12.42
CA LEU A 168 -10.14 -10.71 -11.98
C LEU A 168 -11.54 -10.48 -12.55
N LYS A 169 -11.99 -9.24 -12.55
CA LYS A 169 -13.28 -8.80 -13.10
C LYS A 169 -13.16 -7.36 -13.58
N VAL A 170 -14.06 -6.95 -14.44
CA VAL A 170 -14.14 -5.56 -14.94
C VAL A 170 -15.49 -5.00 -14.56
N VAL A 171 -15.51 -3.77 -14.03
CA VAL A 171 -16.72 -2.98 -13.82
C VAL A 171 -16.90 -2.08 -15.03
N MET A 172 -18.05 -2.14 -15.66
CA MET A 172 -18.40 -1.33 -16.83
C MET A 172 -19.38 -0.23 -16.43
N GLU A 173 -19.23 0.96 -16.99
CA GLU A 173 -20.09 2.12 -16.75
C GLU A 173 -20.64 2.63 -18.08
N ASN A 174 -21.90 3.02 -18.10
CA ASN A 174 -22.53 3.78 -19.19
C ASN A 174 -23.20 5.02 -18.59
N THR A 175 -22.64 6.19 -18.86
CA THR A 175 -23.21 7.46 -18.37
C THR A 175 -24.50 7.77 -19.12
N LEU A 176 -25.58 8.13 -18.39
CA LEU A 176 -26.93 8.43 -18.92
C LEU A 176 -27.15 9.93 -19.06
#